data_2750ff1e14bb3e9e2195ff18f7403bac
#
_entry.id   2750ff1e14bb3e9e2195ff18f7403bac
#
_cell.length_a   1.000
_cell.length_b   1.000
_cell.length_c   1.000
_cell.angle_alpha   90.00
_cell.angle_beta   90.00
_cell.angle_gamma   90.00
#
_symmetry.space_group_name_H-M   'P 1'
#
loop_
_entity.id
_entity.type
_entity.pdbx_description
1 polymer ?
#
loop_
_entity_poly.entity_id
_entity_poly.type
_entity_poly.pdbx_seq_one_letter_code
_entity_poly.pdbx_strand_id
1 'polypeptide(L)'
;NNELGTNQPISEIGKLLKDHPKTYFHVDAVQAVGKVAVDMTRVDLLTMSAHKIHGPKGIGALYVRRGRKFESIMPGGGQERGFRGGTENVPAIVGFGEAAKIALKKMPEIGILKAKRDELAAEIKRLVPDCTINSPAESVLILNVSFPNIKAEVLLHALEEEGIYVSTG
;
A
#
# COMPACT_ATOMS: atom_id res chain seq x y z
N ASN A 1 -1.99 -4.86 3.40
CA ASN A 1 -0.77 -5.40 4.00
C ASN A 1 0.28 -5.62 2.92
N ASN A 2 1.55 -5.33 3.23
CA ASN A 2 2.67 -5.37 2.26
C ASN A 2 3.30 -6.76 2.09
N GLU A 3 2.97 -7.71 2.93
CA GLU A 3 3.51 -9.08 2.90
C GLU A 3 2.51 -10.07 2.32
N LEU A 4 1.30 -10.09 2.87
CA LEU A 4 0.26 -11.03 2.45
C LEU A 4 -0.65 -10.48 1.33
N GLY A 5 -0.71 -9.16 1.18
CA GLY A 5 -1.64 -8.53 0.23
C GLY A 5 -3.07 -8.40 0.74
N THR A 6 -3.33 -8.66 2.01
CA THR A 6 -4.67 -8.52 2.62
C THR A 6 -5.14 -7.08 2.57
N ASN A 7 -6.36 -6.85 2.12
CA ASN A 7 -7.07 -5.59 2.20
C ASN A 7 -7.98 -5.58 3.43
N GLN A 8 -7.89 -4.53 4.25
CA GLN A 8 -8.80 -4.38 5.37
C GLN A 8 -10.17 -3.88 4.90
N PRO A 9 -11.27 -4.31 5.52
CA PRO A 9 -12.64 -3.93 5.13
C PRO A 9 -12.97 -2.49 5.59
N ILE A 10 -12.38 -1.49 4.93
CA ILE A 10 -12.44 -0.07 5.32
C ILE A 10 -13.87 0.45 5.40
N SER A 11 -14.74 0.06 4.44
CA SER A 11 -16.14 0.46 4.43
C SER A 11 -16.91 -0.06 5.63
N GLU A 12 -16.70 -1.33 5.99
CA GLU A 12 -17.36 -1.99 7.12
C GLU A 12 -16.89 -1.39 8.45
N ILE A 13 -15.58 -1.20 8.61
CA ILE A 13 -15.00 -0.52 9.78
C ILE A 13 -15.58 0.89 9.90
N GLY A 14 -15.63 1.64 8.78
CA GLY A 14 -16.22 2.97 8.76
C GLY A 14 -17.70 3.00 9.17
N LYS A 15 -18.48 1.96 8.84
CA LYS A 15 -19.89 1.83 9.29
C LYS A 15 -19.97 1.62 10.80
N LEU A 16 -19.14 0.74 11.37
CA LEU A 16 -19.08 0.51 12.81
C LEU A 16 -18.71 1.78 13.58
N LEU A 17 -17.77 2.56 13.04
CA LEU A 17 -17.35 3.81 13.68
C LEU A 17 -18.36 4.95 13.59
N LYS A 18 -19.48 4.78 12.87
CA LYS A 18 -20.55 5.77 12.80
C LYS A 18 -21.09 6.15 14.19
N ASP A 19 -21.19 5.17 15.07
CA ASP A 19 -21.73 5.34 16.42
C ASP A 19 -20.67 5.77 17.44
N HIS A 20 -19.43 6.01 16.97
CA HIS A 20 -18.28 6.46 17.74
C HIS A 20 -17.72 7.80 17.24
N PRO A 21 -18.46 8.93 17.33
CA PRO A 21 -18.13 10.20 16.68
C PRO A 21 -16.84 10.85 17.19
N LYS A 22 -16.36 10.46 18.38
CA LYS A 22 -15.09 10.93 18.97
C LYS A 22 -13.87 10.15 18.49
N THR A 23 -14.07 9.01 17.83
CA THR A 23 -12.99 8.16 17.31
C THR A 23 -12.56 8.67 15.94
N TYR A 24 -11.27 8.88 15.75
CA TYR A 24 -10.69 9.16 14.44
C TYR A 24 -10.38 7.87 13.71
N PHE A 25 -10.80 7.79 12.45
CA PHE A 25 -10.48 6.65 11.59
C PHE A 25 -9.31 7.01 10.67
N HIS A 26 -8.13 6.52 11.03
CA HIS A 26 -6.91 6.68 10.25
C HIS A 26 -6.63 5.39 9.47
N VAL A 27 -6.42 5.53 8.17
CA VAL A 27 -6.11 4.43 7.26
C VAL A 27 -4.70 4.62 6.71
N ASP A 28 -3.85 3.63 6.91
CA ASP A 28 -2.60 3.52 6.15
C ASP A 28 -2.92 2.90 4.79
N ALA A 29 -2.88 3.74 3.75
CA ALA A 29 -3.14 3.35 2.37
C ALA A 29 -1.87 3.27 1.51
N VAL A 30 -0.69 3.24 2.14
CA VAL A 30 0.60 3.22 1.44
C VAL A 30 0.68 2.11 0.41
N GLN A 31 0.13 0.94 0.68
CA GLN A 31 0.12 -0.19 -0.25
C GLN A 31 -1.13 -0.22 -1.16
N ALA A 32 -2.16 0.57 -0.87
CA ALA A 32 -3.44 0.54 -1.59
C ALA A 32 -3.55 1.59 -2.70
N VAL A 33 -3.05 2.81 -2.45
CA VAL A 33 -3.15 3.93 -3.40
C VAL A 33 -2.57 3.54 -4.75
N GLY A 34 -3.33 3.82 -5.82
CA GLY A 34 -2.96 3.48 -7.21
C GLY A 34 -3.10 2.00 -7.57
N LYS A 35 -3.58 1.13 -6.65
CA LYS A 35 -3.73 -0.32 -6.87
C LYS A 35 -5.15 -0.80 -6.59
N VAL A 36 -5.79 -0.27 -5.55
CA VAL A 36 -7.17 -0.58 -5.18
C VAL A 36 -7.94 0.70 -4.87
N ALA A 37 -9.25 0.69 -5.10
CA ALA A 37 -10.11 1.78 -4.68
C ALA A 37 -10.24 1.78 -3.15
N VAL A 38 -10.07 2.95 -2.53
CA VAL A 38 -10.29 3.14 -1.09
C VAL A 38 -11.56 3.95 -0.88
N ASP A 39 -12.52 3.40 -0.14
CA ASP A 39 -13.71 4.14 0.25
C ASP A 39 -13.37 5.21 1.29
N MET A 40 -13.40 6.47 0.87
CA MET A 40 -13.08 7.63 1.70
C MET A 40 -14.26 8.13 2.55
N THR A 41 -15.45 7.53 2.44
CA THR A 41 -16.69 8.07 3.03
C THR A 41 -16.60 8.29 4.53
N ARG A 42 -15.90 7.43 5.24
CA ARG A 42 -15.75 7.48 6.72
C ARG A 42 -14.31 7.69 7.18
N VAL A 43 -13.34 7.73 6.28
CA VAL A 43 -11.92 7.90 6.62
C VAL A 43 -11.68 9.35 7.03
N ASP A 44 -11.11 9.57 8.19
CA ASP A 44 -10.74 10.89 8.72
C ASP A 44 -9.33 11.29 8.33
N LEU A 45 -8.41 10.34 8.36
CA LEU A 45 -7.00 10.50 8.00
C LEU A 45 -6.59 9.36 7.08
N LEU A 46 -5.77 9.67 6.06
CA LEU A 46 -5.21 8.63 5.20
C LEU A 46 -3.76 8.96 4.86
N THR A 47 -2.87 8.01 5.11
CA THR A 47 -1.45 8.13 4.75
C THR A 47 -1.13 7.45 3.43
N MET A 48 -0.22 8.06 2.68
CA MET A 48 0.29 7.53 1.42
C MET A 48 1.76 7.90 1.21
N SER A 49 2.49 7.10 0.43
CA SER A 49 3.90 7.32 0.11
C SER A 49 4.16 7.30 -1.39
N ALA A 50 4.90 8.29 -1.89
CA ALA A 50 5.14 8.45 -3.32
C ALA A 50 5.88 7.26 -3.94
N HIS A 51 6.90 6.73 -3.24
CA HIS A 51 7.72 5.64 -3.75
C HIS A 51 6.98 4.31 -3.98
N LYS A 52 5.78 4.16 -3.42
CA LYS A 52 4.91 2.97 -3.65
C LYS A 52 4.08 3.06 -4.94
N ILE A 53 4.10 4.22 -5.58
CA ILE A 53 3.50 4.47 -6.89
C ILE A 53 4.51 5.07 -7.88
N HIS A 54 5.78 4.69 -7.76
CA HIS A 54 6.90 5.09 -8.63
C HIS A 54 7.25 6.60 -8.56
N GLY A 55 6.84 7.29 -7.51
CA GLY A 55 7.26 8.66 -7.21
C GLY A 55 8.56 8.71 -6.42
N PRO A 56 9.04 9.93 -6.08
CA PRO A 56 10.28 10.12 -5.33
C PRO A 56 10.24 9.46 -3.94
N LYS A 57 11.40 8.96 -3.48
CA LYS A 57 11.58 8.56 -2.08
C LYS A 57 11.64 9.79 -1.18
N GLY A 58 11.30 9.64 0.09
CA GLY A 58 11.38 10.70 1.10
C GLY A 58 10.20 11.68 1.09
N ILE A 59 9.16 11.43 0.30
CA ILE A 59 7.93 12.23 0.28
C ILE A 59 6.70 11.33 0.44
N GLY A 60 5.73 11.79 1.22
CA GLY A 60 4.42 11.20 1.41
C GLY A 60 3.37 12.29 1.58
N ALA A 61 2.13 11.90 1.71
CA ALA A 61 1.02 12.80 1.99
C ALA A 61 0.10 12.22 3.05
N LEU A 62 -0.50 13.13 3.82
CA LEU A 62 -1.56 12.85 4.76
C LEU A 62 -2.83 13.57 4.28
N TYR A 63 -3.85 12.79 3.92
CA TYR A 63 -5.19 13.33 3.78
C TYR A 63 -5.79 13.57 5.16
N VAL A 64 -6.38 14.73 5.35
CA VAL A 64 -7.11 15.11 6.57
C VAL A 64 -8.51 15.54 6.17
N ARG A 65 -9.53 14.85 6.71
CA ARG A 65 -10.93 15.22 6.49
C ARG A 65 -11.19 16.64 7.02
N ARG A 66 -11.91 17.44 6.24
CA ARG A 66 -12.28 18.79 6.64
C ARG A 66 -12.98 18.81 8.00
N GLY A 67 -12.53 19.69 8.88
CA GLY A 67 -13.05 19.83 10.25
C GLY A 67 -12.37 18.93 11.30
N ARG A 68 -11.51 18.01 10.90
CA ARG A 68 -10.68 17.24 11.85
C ARG A 68 -9.47 18.09 12.27
N LYS A 69 -9.14 18.02 13.56
CA LYS A 69 -8.01 18.77 14.17
C LYS A 69 -7.13 17.79 14.94
N PHE A 70 -5.84 17.99 14.85
CA PHE A 70 -4.83 17.33 15.68
C PHE A 70 -3.66 18.30 15.89
N GLU A 71 -2.88 18.06 16.91
CA GLU A 71 -1.69 18.85 17.19
C GLU A 71 -0.55 18.42 16.28
N SER A 72 0.20 19.41 15.79
CA SER A 72 1.42 19.14 15.03
C SER A 72 2.49 18.52 15.92
N ILE A 73 3.02 17.37 15.50
CA ILE A 73 4.18 16.76 16.16
C ILE A 73 5.51 17.38 15.73
N MET A 74 5.51 18.21 14.68
CA MET A 74 6.65 18.98 14.18
C MET A 74 6.28 20.47 14.12
N PRO A 75 6.20 21.14 15.27
CA PRO A 75 5.85 22.56 15.31
C PRO A 75 6.94 23.40 14.63
N GLY A 76 6.56 24.56 14.09
CA GLY A 76 7.47 25.47 13.37
C GLY A 76 6.71 26.62 12.75
N GLY A 77 7.08 26.99 11.53
CA GLY A 77 6.35 27.99 10.75
C GLY A 77 4.96 27.51 10.31
N GLY A 78 4.28 28.33 9.55
CA GLY A 78 2.91 28.05 9.07
C GLY A 78 2.81 27.07 7.90
N GLN A 79 3.90 26.39 7.53
CA GLN A 79 3.92 25.43 6.41
C GLN A 79 2.89 24.34 6.63
N GLU A 80 2.39 23.76 5.53
CA GLU A 80 1.35 22.72 5.53
C GLU A 80 0.16 23.11 6.43
N ARG A 81 -0.24 24.37 6.42
CA ARG A 81 -1.32 24.93 7.26
C ARG A 81 -1.10 24.75 8.76
N GLY A 82 0.16 24.71 9.19
CA GLY A 82 0.56 24.49 10.57
C GLY A 82 0.60 23.03 11.03
N PHE A 83 0.28 22.08 10.16
CA PHE A 83 0.32 20.66 10.51
C PHE A 83 1.74 20.09 10.50
N ARG A 84 2.64 20.66 9.71
CA ARG A 84 4.03 20.21 9.62
C ARG A 84 4.93 21.39 9.28
N GLY A 85 5.74 21.82 10.23
CA GLY A 85 6.73 22.88 10.06
C GLY A 85 7.89 22.48 9.17
N GLY A 86 8.61 23.47 8.63
CA GLY A 86 9.77 23.32 7.76
C GLY A 86 9.43 23.55 6.28
N THR A 87 10.42 24.04 5.54
CA THR A 87 10.29 24.35 4.10
C THR A 87 9.82 23.13 3.32
N GLU A 88 8.85 23.33 2.46
CA GLU A 88 8.27 22.28 1.62
C GLU A 88 9.27 21.81 0.56
N ASN A 89 9.41 20.49 0.39
CA ASN A 89 10.20 19.90 -0.67
C ASN A 89 9.42 19.93 -2.00
N VAL A 90 9.33 21.13 -2.60
CA VAL A 90 8.52 21.35 -3.81
C VAL A 90 8.87 20.40 -4.96
N PRO A 91 10.15 20.10 -5.29
CA PRO A 91 10.47 19.14 -6.34
C PRO A 91 9.88 17.74 -6.08
N ALA A 92 9.99 17.25 -4.86
CA ALA A 92 9.44 15.92 -4.51
C ALA A 92 7.90 15.95 -4.48
N ILE A 93 7.27 17.04 -4.07
CA ILE A 93 5.81 17.22 -4.09
C ILE A 93 5.30 17.16 -5.54
N VAL A 94 5.95 17.86 -6.46
CA VAL A 94 5.59 17.85 -7.89
C VAL A 94 5.76 16.46 -8.47
N GLY A 95 6.87 15.79 -8.17
CA GLY A 95 7.13 14.40 -8.60
C GLY A 95 6.08 13.42 -8.04
N PHE A 96 5.63 13.60 -6.80
CA PHE A 96 4.54 12.80 -6.23
C PHE A 96 3.22 13.06 -6.94
N GLY A 97 2.89 14.33 -7.23
CA GLY A 97 1.69 14.67 -7.98
C GLY A 97 1.65 14.03 -9.36
N GLU A 98 2.76 14.01 -10.08
CA GLU A 98 2.84 13.35 -11.39
C GLU A 98 2.73 11.82 -11.27
N ALA A 99 3.41 11.22 -10.30
CA ALA A 99 3.28 9.78 -10.03
C ALA A 99 1.82 9.38 -9.72
N ALA A 100 1.09 10.20 -8.96
CA ALA A 100 -0.32 9.97 -8.65
C ALA A 100 -1.20 10.01 -9.91
N LYS A 101 -0.97 10.96 -10.82
CA LYS A 101 -1.68 11.03 -12.10
C LYS A 101 -1.43 9.79 -12.96
N ILE A 102 -0.18 9.34 -13.04
CA ILE A 102 0.20 8.15 -13.81
C ILE A 102 -0.44 6.90 -13.19
N ALA A 103 -0.37 6.75 -11.86
CA ALA A 103 -0.98 5.63 -11.16
C ALA A 103 -2.50 5.57 -11.41
N LEU A 104 -3.19 6.70 -11.36
CA LEU A 104 -4.62 6.77 -11.65
C LEU A 104 -4.96 6.31 -13.08
N LYS A 105 -4.16 6.73 -14.07
CA LYS A 105 -4.33 6.29 -15.47
C LYS A 105 -4.11 4.79 -15.64
N LYS A 106 -3.21 4.19 -14.85
CA LYS A 106 -2.87 2.76 -14.92
C LYS A 106 -3.79 1.86 -14.10
N MET A 107 -4.67 2.41 -13.27
CA MET A 107 -5.61 1.60 -12.47
C MET A 107 -6.43 0.58 -13.30
N PRO A 108 -6.89 0.87 -14.52
CA PRO A 108 -7.60 -0.12 -15.34
C PRO A 108 -6.75 -1.35 -15.71
N GLU A 109 -5.41 -1.20 -15.75
CA GLU A 109 -4.48 -2.29 -16.07
C GLU A 109 -4.22 -3.25 -14.90
N ILE A 110 -4.63 -2.88 -13.70
CA ILE A 110 -4.40 -3.65 -12.47
C ILE A 110 -5.03 -5.05 -12.56
N GLY A 111 -6.18 -5.18 -13.21
CA GLY A 111 -6.82 -6.48 -13.45
C GLY A 111 -5.95 -7.46 -14.24
N ILE A 112 -5.17 -6.97 -15.19
CA ILE A 112 -4.22 -7.77 -15.99
C ILE A 112 -3.09 -8.28 -15.08
N LEU A 113 -2.56 -7.41 -14.22
CA LEU A 113 -1.49 -7.80 -13.28
C LEU A 113 -1.99 -8.80 -12.24
N LYS A 114 -3.22 -8.63 -11.77
CA LYS A 114 -3.85 -9.62 -10.87
C LYS A 114 -3.98 -10.97 -11.56
N ALA A 115 -4.43 -11.03 -12.80
CA ALA A 115 -4.55 -12.29 -13.53
C ALA A 115 -3.19 -13.00 -13.67
N LYS A 116 -2.11 -12.26 -14.00
CA LYS A 116 -0.75 -12.81 -14.05
C LYS A 116 -0.28 -13.34 -12.69
N ARG A 117 -0.58 -12.63 -11.60
CA ARG A 117 -0.27 -13.08 -10.25
C ARG A 117 -1.02 -14.38 -9.91
N ASP A 118 -2.28 -14.49 -10.30
CA ASP A 118 -3.11 -15.67 -10.06
C ASP A 118 -2.61 -16.87 -10.88
N GLU A 119 -2.21 -16.64 -12.13
CA GLU A 119 -1.57 -17.64 -12.99
C GLU A 119 -0.26 -18.15 -12.38
N LEU A 120 0.61 -17.24 -11.93
CA LEU A 120 1.85 -17.61 -11.24
C LEU A 120 1.59 -18.45 -10.00
N ALA A 121 0.61 -18.07 -9.18
CA ALA A 121 0.23 -18.82 -7.98
C ALA A 121 -0.24 -20.24 -8.33
N ALA A 122 -1.05 -20.40 -9.38
CA ALA A 122 -1.53 -21.68 -9.85
C ALA A 122 -0.39 -22.57 -10.36
N GLU A 123 0.54 -22.00 -11.14
CA GLU A 123 1.70 -22.75 -11.65
C GLU A 123 2.66 -23.17 -10.54
N ILE A 124 2.94 -22.29 -9.57
CA ILE A 124 3.75 -22.67 -8.39
C ILE A 124 3.09 -23.83 -7.66
N LYS A 125 1.78 -23.77 -7.41
CA LYS A 125 1.04 -24.82 -6.71
C LYS A 125 1.02 -26.14 -7.50
N ARG A 126 0.97 -26.06 -8.83
CA ARG A 126 1.03 -27.23 -9.71
C ARG A 126 2.41 -27.91 -9.67
N LEU A 127 3.49 -27.12 -9.69
CA LEU A 127 4.87 -27.62 -9.73
C LEU A 127 5.39 -28.03 -8.35
N VAL A 128 4.93 -27.36 -7.30
CA VAL A 128 5.32 -27.60 -5.91
C VAL A 128 4.06 -27.80 -5.06
N PRO A 129 3.45 -29.00 -5.09
CA PRO A 129 2.16 -29.25 -4.43
C PRO A 129 2.16 -29.00 -2.92
N ASP A 130 3.30 -29.15 -2.26
CA ASP A 130 3.46 -28.96 -0.80
C ASP A 130 3.56 -27.50 -0.39
N CYS A 131 3.69 -26.54 -1.34
CA CYS A 131 3.73 -25.12 -0.99
C CYS A 131 2.37 -24.63 -0.48
N THR A 132 2.40 -23.56 0.31
CA THR A 132 1.19 -22.88 0.79
C THR A 132 1.13 -21.47 0.22
N ILE A 133 0.05 -21.14 -0.46
CA ILE A 133 -0.23 -19.76 -0.88
C ILE A 133 -0.86 -19.02 0.31
N ASN A 134 -0.15 -18.04 0.87
CA ASN A 134 -0.59 -17.28 2.05
C ASN A 134 -1.40 -16.04 1.66
N SER A 135 -1.18 -15.52 0.45
CA SER A 135 -1.93 -14.36 -0.04
C SER A 135 -3.39 -14.73 -0.29
N PRO A 136 -4.35 -13.92 0.16
CA PRO A 136 -5.75 -14.14 -0.12
C PRO A 136 -6.07 -13.89 -1.61
N ALA A 137 -7.18 -14.46 -2.09
CA ALA A 137 -7.58 -14.36 -3.50
C ALA A 137 -7.83 -12.92 -3.97
N GLU A 138 -8.26 -12.03 -3.06
CA GLU A 138 -8.45 -10.61 -3.32
C GLU A 138 -7.17 -9.79 -3.38
N SER A 139 -6.01 -10.35 -2.99
CA SER A 139 -4.71 -9.68 -3.16
C SER A 139 -4.49 -9.33 -4.63
N VAL A 140 -4.10 -8.08 -4.89
CA VAL A 140 -3.99 -7.58 -6.27
C VAL A 140 -2.61 -7.90 -6.87
N LEU A 141 -1.54 -7.51 -6.21
CA LEU A 141 -0.17 -7.59 -6.74
C LEU A 141 0.79 -8.39 -5.87
N ILE A 142 0.39 -8.77 -4.67
CA ILE A 142 1.26 -9.45 -3.72
C ILE A 142 0.94 -10.94 -3.75
N LEU A 143 1.98 -11.74 -3.91
CA LEU A 143 1.93 -13.19 -3.80
C LEU A 143 2.94 -13.64 -2.75
N ASN A 144 2.45 -14.13 -1.64
CA ASN A 144 3.25 -14.72 -0.57
C ASN A 144 3.08 -16.22 -0.59
N VAL A 145 4.19 -16.94 -0.63
CA VAL A 145 4.21 -18.41 -0.74
C VAL A 145 5.17 -18.98 0.29
N SER A 146 4.72 -19.96 1.05
CA SER A 146 5.57 -20.74 1.94
C SER A 146 5.98 -22.07 1.30
N PHE A 147 7.27 -22.37 1.40
CA PHE A 147 7.88 -23.63 0.96
C PHE A 147 8.43 -24.38 2.19
N PRO A 148 7.75 -25.42 2.70
CA PRO A 148 8.04 -25.98 4.03
C PRO A 148 9.41 -26.64 4.15
N ASN A 149 10.01 -27.07 3.04
CA ASN A 149 11.24 -27.87 3.04
C ASN A 149 12.49 -27.07 2.68
N ILE A 150 12.40 -25.73 2.58
CA ILE A 150 13.54 -24.87 2.26
C ILE A 150 13.50 -23.62 3.14
N LYS A 151 14.68 -23.17 3.60
CA LYS A 151 14.79 -21.90 4.29
C LYS A 151 14.57 -20.74 3.31
N ALA A 152 13.78 -19.76 3.70
CA ALA A 152 13.39 -18.64 2.84
C ALA A 152 14.60 -17.86 2.29
N GLU A 153 15.63 -17.63 3.11
CA GLU A 153 16.88 -16.97 2.67
C GLU A 153 17.62 -17.77 1.60
N VAL A 154 17.67 -19.11 1.72
CA VAL A 154 18.33 -19.97 0.73
C VAL A 154 17.61 -19.88 -0.61
N LEU A 155 16.27 -19.95 -0.58
CA LEU A 155 15.45 -19.82 -1.78
C LEU A 155 15.60 -18.41 -2.40
N LEU A 156 15.61 -17.34 -1.56
CA LEU A 156 15.80 -15.97 -2.02
C LEU A 156 17.12 -15.82 -2.82
N HIS A 157 18.24 -16.31 -2.29
CA HIS A 157 19.53 -16.20 -2.98
C HIS A 157 19.59 -17.06 -4.24
N ALA A 158 19.01 -18.26 -4.24
CA ALA A 158 18.93 -19.08 -5.44
C ALA A 158 18.10 -18.43 -6.56
N LEU A 159 17.01 -17.75 -6.22
CA LEU A 159 16.20 -16.98 -7.17
C LEU A 159 16.91 -15.73 -7.66
N GLU A 160 17.69 -15.07 -6.80
CA GLU A 160 18.49 -13.89 -7.15
C GLU A 160 19.55 -14.20 -8.20
N GLU A 161 20.20 -15.39 -8.13
CA GLU A 161 21.14 -15.88 -9.15
C GLU A 161 20.48 -16.04 -10.53
N GLU A 162 19.19 -16.35 -10.56
CA GLU A 162 18.36 -16.43 -11.78
C GLU A 162 17.74 -15.08 -12.20
N GLY A 163 18.07 -13.98 -11.51
CA GLY A 163 17.55 -12.63 -11.77
C GLY A 163 16.13 -12.42 -11.25
N ILE A 164 15.63 -13.26 -10.35
CA ILE A 164 14.30 -13.17 -9.74
C ILE A 164 14.45 -12.60 -8.33
N TYR A 165 13.98 -11.37 -8.14
CA TYR A 165 14.11 -10.66 -6.88
C TYR A 165 12.83 -10.77 -6.05
N VAL A 166 12.96 -11.37 -4.87
CA VAL A 166 11.88 -11.56 -3.90
C VAL A 166 12.31 -11.03 -2.53
N SER A 167 11.40 -11.04 -1.56
CA SER A 167 11.72 -10.77 -0.16
C SER A 167 11.25 -11.93 0.71
N THR A 168 11.94 -12.16 1.81
CA THR A 168 11.49 -13.03 2.89
C THR A 168 10.65 -12.20 3.85
N GLY A 169 9.48 -12.68 4.24
CA GLY A 169 8.55 -12.06 5.20
C GLY A 169 8.48 -12.88 6.47
#